data_732ada7de9e7c7d8b1102485a154f66f
#
_entry.id   732ada7de9e7c7d8b1102485a154f66f
#
_cell.length_a   1.000
_cell.length_b   1.000
_cell.length_c   1.000
_cell.angle_alpha   90.00
_cell.angle_beta   90.00
_cell.angle_gamma   90.00
#
_symmetry.space_group_name_H-M   'P 1'
#
loop_
_entity.id
_entity.type
_entity.pdbx_description
1 polymer ?
#
loop_
_entity_poly.entity_id
_entity_poly.type
_entity_poly.pdbx_seq_one_letter_code
_entity_poly.pdbx_strand_id
1 'polypeptide(L)'
;MSESESDYSKKTKDELLAICAELSIKKCKSKSKGGLIQLIEKVQAHPKQEHIPSSIAKTPILVEANNFYVGDNLELLKGVASKSVQLVYFDPPYNTGRDFYDFDDKFASKEEYIQFIRERIAECWRVLKDEGTLVVHIEPRISHYFRFICDDIFGDTHFKNEIVWQTGGNAKNKYKLNRFHDTIIVYAKSASKQVFNPLYFGYDEEYKKKSNVKMCAHYKKEYVTTAIYNAQPEVNPRPNLRYVWNGHEKQWYVTKDKMEVLHAEQRLEYNKEGVPRIKRFLDEMEGVPLRDVWTDIHNVQAAEKMDYATQKPVKLVERIVNLYSNVGDLCLDIFAGSGTLGRASIHTGRDYLLFDINEKGKEMFLQSV
;
A
#
# COMPACT_ATOMS: atom_id res chain seq x y z
N MET A 1 -11.15 30.58 37.06
CA MET A 1 -12.61 30.83 37.11
C MET A 1 -13.17 30.27 35.83
N SER A 2 -13.88 29.15 35.92
CA SER A 2 -14.41 28.36 34.80
C SER A 2 -15.51 29.15 34.09
N GLU A 3 -15.34 29.44 32.83
CA GLU A 3 -16.42 29.96 31.99
C GLU A 3 -17.46 28.86 31.75
N SER A 4 -18.71 29.25 31.94
CA SER A 4 -19.92 28.44 31.98
C SER A 4 -20.16 27.64 30.73
N GLU A 5 -20.48 26.34 30.87
CA GLU A 5 -21.19 25.54 29.89
C GLU A 5 -22.40 26.32 29.38
N SER A 6 -22.40 26.65 28.09
CA SER A 6 -23.50 27.38 27.47
C SER A 6 -24.70 26.45 27.35
N ASP A 7 -25.74 26.70 28.18
CA ASP A 7 -26.98 25.92 28.19
C ASP A 7 -27.80 26.18 26.91
N TYR A 8 -27.50 25.39 25.86
CA TYR A 8 -28.19 25.45 24.57
C TYR A 8 -29.65 25.02 24.65
N SER A 9 -30.06 24.37 25.74
CA SER A 9 -31.44 23.88 25.92
C SER A 9 -32.45 25.01 25.95
N LYS A 10 -32.04 26.21 26.41
CA LYS A 10 -32.87 27.41 26.51
C LYS A 10 -33.00 28.21 25.22
N LYS A 11 -32.17 27.97 24.22
CA LYS A 11 -32.16 28.72 22.95
C LYS A 11 -33.27 28.25 22.01
N THR A 12 -33.79 29.19 21.23
CA THR A 12 -34.75 28.89 20.15
C THR A 12 -34.05 28.15 18.98
N LYS A 13 -34.84 27.58 18.09
CA LYS A 13 -34.28 26.90 16.90
C LYS A 13 -33.53 27.86 15.99
N ASP A 14 -34.01 29.09 15.86
CA ASP A 14 -33.38 30.12 15.01
C ASP A 14 -32.04 30.60 15.58
N GLU A 15 -31.94 30.76 16.90
CA GLU A 15 -30.67 31.06 17.58
C GLU A 15 -29.67 29.92 17.43
N LEU A 16 -30.09 28.68 17.50
CA LEU A 16 -29.23 27.51 17.27
C LEU A 16 -28.77 27.41 15.81
N LEU A 17 -29.62 27.80 14.85
CA LEU A 17 -29.23 27.90 13.44
C LEU A 17 -28.23 29.02 13.18
N ALA A 18 -28.35 30.14 13.88
CA ALA A 18 -27.35 31.22 13.83
C ALA A 18 -25.99 30.74 14.35
N ILE A 19 -25.96 30.05 15.49
CA ILE A 19 -24.75 29.46 16.05
C ILE A 19 -24.15 28.40 15.09
N CYS A 20 -25.00 27.58 14.45
CA CYS A 20 -24.51 26.64 13.42
C CYS A 20 -23.89 27.39 12.24
N ALA A 21 -24.39 28.55 11.85
CA ALA A 21 -23.81 29.36 10.78
C ALA A 21 -22.45 29.95 11.19
N GLU A 22 -22.34 30.49 12.40
CA GLU A 22 -21.06 30.99 12.96
C GLU A 22 -20.00 29.89 13.05
N LEU A 23 -20.40 28.68 13.46
CA LEU A 23 -19.52 27.52 13.54
C LEU A 23 -19.34 26.83 12.17
N SER A 24 -19.83 27.39 11.08
CA SER A 24 -19.77 26.82 9.71
C SER A 24 -20.35 25.40 9.58
N ILE A 25 -21.31 25.02 10.43
CA ILE A 25 -21.96 23.70 10.40
C ILE A 25 -22.98 23.66 9.25
N LYS A 26 -22.77 22.80 8.26
CA LYS A 26 -23.66 22.68 7.09
C LYS A 26 -24.82 21.69 7.35
N LYS A 27 -25.88 21.77 6.54
CA LYS A 27 -27.08 20.90 6.58
C LYS A 27 -27.87 20.94 7.90
N CYS A 28 -27.88 22.07 8.59
CA CYS A 28 -28.57 22.25 9.87
C CYS A 28 -30.08 22.51 9.72
N LYS A 29 -30.53 23.16 8.63
CA LYS A 29 -31.90 23.63 8.44
C LYS A 29 -32.99 22.58 8.60
N SER A 30 -32.71 21.32 8.27
CA SER A 30 -33.66 20.21 8.38
C SER A 30 -33.63 19.48 9.73
N LYS A 31 -32.78 19.88 10.66
CA LYS A 31 -32.60 19.20 11.95
C LYS A 31 -33.61 19.68 12.99
N SER A 32 -33.96 18.80 13.93
CA SER A 32 -34.73 19.18 15.13
C SER A 32 -33.89 20.04 16.09
N LYS A 33 -34.52 20.72 17.05
CA LYS A 33 -33.81 21.50 18.08
C LYS A 33 -32.75 20.65 18.82
N GLY A 34 -33.09 19.42 19.24
CA GLY A 34 -32.15 18.51 19.89
C GLY A 34 -30.99 18.09 18.97
N GLY A 35 -31.26 17.85 17.69
CA GLY A 35 -30.23 17.53 16.70
C GLY A 35 -29.26 18.70 16.40
N LEU A 36 -29.73 19.98 16.54
CA LEU A 36 -28.86 21.14 16.43
C LEU A 36 -27.94 21.26 17.65
N ILE A 37 -28.48 21.07 18.85
CA ILE A 37 -27.70 21.09 20.10
C ILE A 37 -26.58 20.07 20.05
N GLN A 38 -26.90 18.82 19.73
CA GLN A 38 -25.88 17.76 19.59
C GLN A 38 -24.79 18.08 18.56
N LEU A 39 -25.14 18.71 17.44
CA LEU A 39 -24.17 19.15 16.43
C LEU A 39 -23.25 20.27 16.93
N ILE A 40 -23.81 21.25 17.65
CA ILE A 40 -23.06 22.37 18.21
C ILE A 40 -22.10 21.89 19.31
N GLU A 41 -22.58 21.06 20.24
CA GLU A 41 -21.79 20.50 21.31
C GLU A 41 -20.64 19.62 20.74
N LYS A 42 -20.93 18.82 19.72
CA LYS A 42 -19.92 17.98 19.05
C LYS A 42 -18.82 18.80 18.37
N VAL A 43 -19.16 19.93 17.74
CA VAL A 43 -18.16 20.81 17.09
C VAL A 43 -17.34 21.57 18.12
N GLN A 44 -17.95 21.98 19.24
CA GLN A 44 -17.25 22.71 20.31
C GLN A 44 -16.38 21.77 21.18
N ALA A 45 -16.78 20.53 21.36
CA ALA A 45 -15.95 19.52 22.02
C ALA A 45 -14.69 19.16 21.20
N HIS A 46 -14.72 19.44 19.87
CA HIS A 46 -13.62 19.16 18.96
C HIS A 46 -13.39 20.38 18.05
N PRO A 47 -12.77 21.46 18.55
CA PRO A 47 -12.53 22.66 17.75
C PRO A 47 -11.62 22.31 16.58
N LYS A 48 -12.06 22.69 15.37
CA LYS A 48 -11.23 22.56 14.16
C LYS A 48 -9.95 23.36 14.38
N GLN A 49 -8.80 22.70 14.27
CA GLN A 49 -7.53 23.39 14.24
C GLN A 49 -7.46 24.24 12.96
N GLU A 50 -7.39 25.56 13.14
CA GLU A 50 -7.15 26.49 12.05
C GLU A 50 -5.74 26.26 11.48
N HIS A 51 -5.62 26.38 10.18
CA HIS A 51 -4.35 26.38 9.46
C HIS A 51 -3.49 27.55 9.99
N ILE A 52 -2.54 27.27 10.87
CA ILE A 52 -1.64 28.28 11.44
C ILE A 52 -0.63 28.65 10.35
N PRO A 53 -0.54 29.93 9.93
CA PRO A 53 0.51 30.35 9.01
C PRO A 53 1.86 30.21 9.70
N SER A 54 2.78 29.49 9.08
CA SER A 54 4.14 29.24 9.57
C SER A 54 5.00 30.49 9.41
N SER A 55 5.09 31.33 10.46
CA SER A 55 6.09 32.38 10.56
C SER A 55 6.67 32.50 11.97
N ILE A 56 7.22 31.42 12.49
CA ILE A 56 8.24 31.45 13.58
C ILE A 56 9.24 30.34 13.22
N ALA A 57 10.50 30.68 13.06
CA ALA A 57 11.58 29.72 12.90
C ALA A 57 11.64 28.82 14.13
N LYS A 58 10.96 27.68 14.10
CA LYS A 58 10.98 26.68 15.15
C LYS A 58 12.29 25.88 14.99
N THR A 59 12.99 25.68 16.11
CA THR A 59 14.10 24.71 16.21
C THR A 59 13.63 23.38 15.59
N PRO A 60 14.42 22.74 14.72
CA PRO A 60 14.03 21.47 14.13
C PRO A 60 13.62 20.47 15.21
N ILE A 61 12.42 19.90 15.11
CA ILE A 61 11.97 18.85 16.03
C ILE A 61 12.83 17.63 15.73
N LEU A 62 13.68 17.21 16.67
CA LEU A 62 14.41 15.96 16.55
C LEU A 62 13.38 14.81 16.61
N VAL A 63 13.28 14.02 15.53
CA VAL A 63 12.39 12.87 15.46
C VAL A 63 13.18 11.58 15.68
N GLU A 64 12.67 10.76 16.59
CA GLU A 64 13.25 9.46 16.94
C GLU A 64 12.34 8.34 16.42
N ALA A 65 12.96 7.23 16.02
CA ALA A 65 12.21 6.05 15.57
C ALA A 65 11.28 5.49 16.66
N ASN A 66 10.29 4.71 16.24
CA ASN A 66 9.30 4.05 17.08
C ASN A 66 8.41 5.04 17.85
N ASN A 67 8.08 6.15 17.19
CA ASN A 67 7.23 7.18 17.76
C ASN A 67 6.13 7.63 16.79
N PHE A 68 5.04 8.12 17.38
CA PHE A 68 3.94 8.79 16.69
C PHE A 68 3.97 10.29 17.08
N TYR A 69 4.22 11.15 16.11
CA TYR A 69 4.25 12.60 16.28
C TYR A 69 2.98 13.25 15.74
N VAL A 70 2.40 14.16 16.53
CA VAL A 70 1.23 14.96 16.13
C VAL A 70 1.68 16.33 15.67
N GLY A 71 1.32 16.70 14.44
CA GLY A 71 1.68 18.00 13.86
C GLY A 71 1.60 18.00 12.33
N ASP A 72 1.92 19.15 11.72
CA ASP A 72 2.04 19.24 10.27
C ASP A 72 3.21 18.36 9.80
N ASN A 73 2.90 17.40 8.94
CA ASN A 73 3.87 16.40 8.49
C ASN A 73 5.01 16.99 7.65
N LEU A 74 4.80 18.12 6.95
CA LEU A 74 5.88 18.79 6.23
C LEU A 74 6.92 19.37 7.20
N GLU A 75 6.47 19.94 8.33
CA GLU A 75 7.36 20.44 9.37
C GLU A 75 8.08 19.28 10.11
N LEU A 76 7.36 18.21 10.41
CA LEU A 76 7.94 17.01 11.03
C LEU A 76 8.97 16.33 10.13
N LEU A 77 8.72 16.25 8.82
CA LEU A 77 9.66 15.70 7.84
C LEU A 77 11.01 16.42 7.85
N LYS A 78 11.05 17.74 8.10
CA LYS A 78 12.31 18.50 8.21
C LYS A 78 13.22 18.00 9.33
N GLY A 79 12.64 17.40 10.37
CA GLY A 79 13.37 16.76 11.47
C GLY A 79 13.91 15.36 11.17
N VAL A 80 13.48 14.74 10.07
CA VAL A 80 13.95 13.42 9.64
C VAL A 80 15.26 13.56 8.87
N ALA A 81 16.27 12.79 9.24
CA ALA A 81 17.56 12.79 8.55
C ALA A 81 17.40 12.36 7.07
N SER A 82 18.17 13.00 6.18
CA SER A 82 18.22 12.58 4.77
C SER A 82 18.78 11.16 4.67
N LYS A 83 18.22 10.35 3.74
CA LYS A 83 18.66 8.97 3.47
C LYS A 83 18.62 8.04 4.70
N SER A 84 17.62 8.22 5.57
CA SER A 84 17.46 7.39 6.78
C SER A 84 16.29 6.39 6.69
N VAL A 85 15.31 6.63 5.85
CA VAL A 85 14.06 5.87 5.74
C VAL A 85 14.15 4.84 4.61
N GLN A 86 13.80 3.59 4.88
CA GLN A 86 13.79 2.54 3.87
C GLN A 86 12.48 2.51 3.08
N LEU A 87 11.35 2.63 3.75
CA LEU A 87 10.02 2.63 3.17
C LEU A 87 9.24 3.86 3.62
N VAL A 88 8.77 4.66 2.68
CA VAL A 88 7.71 5.63 2.92
C VAL A 88 6.42 5.05 2.36
N TYR A 89 5.43 4.84 3.22
CA TYR A 89 4.07 4.47 2.84
C TYR A 89 3.11 5.52 3.39
N PHE A 90 2.15 5.96 2.58
CA PHE A 90 1.08 6.82 3.08
C PHE A 90 -0.19 6.77 2.23
N ASP A 91 -1.29 7.15 2.86
CA ASP A 91 -2.65 7.28 2.34
C ASP A 91 -3.11 8.73 2.56
N PRO A 92 -2.91 9.65 1.60
CA PRO A 92 -3.18 11.07 1.79
C PRO A 92 -4.67 11.39 1.74
N PRO A 93 -5.11 12.58 2.17
CA PRO A 93 -6.46 13.06 1.89
C PRO A 93 -6.71 13.07 0.37
N TYR A 94 -7.92 12.63 -0.06
CA TYR A 94 -8.24 12.42 -1.48
C TYR A 94 -8.91 13.60 -2.17
N ASN A 95 -9.03 14.73 -1.47
CA ASN A 95 -9.74 15.92 -1.94
C ASN A 95 -11.15 15.57 -2.45
N THR A 96 -11.89 14.81 -1.67
CA THR A 96 -13.26 14.36 -2.01
C THR A 96 -14.30 15.46 -1.77
N GLY A 97 -13.91 16.53 -1.12
CA GLY A 97 -14.80 17.58 -0.64
C GLY A 97 -15.71 17.13 0.52
N ARG A 98 -15.45 15.97 1.10
CA ARG A 98 -16.17 15.43 2.24
C ARG A 98 -15.57 15.97 3.53
N ASP A 99 -16.41 16.17 4.51
CA ASP A 99 -16.04 16.47 5.87
C ASP A 99 -15.96 15.15 6.62
N PHE A 100 -14.76 14.70 6.92
CA PHE A 100 -14.54 13.58 7.82
C PHE A 100 -14.40 14.13 9.22
N TYR A 101 -14.97 13.48 10.22
CA TYR A 101 -14.89 13.95 11.61
C TYR A 101 -13.44 14.07 12.12
N ASP A 102 -12.55 13.29 11.54
CA ASP A 102 -11.16 13.18 11.96
C ASP A 102 -10.21 14.13 11.21
N PHE A 103 -10.57 14.60 10.00
CA PHE A 103 -9.79 15.54 9.20
C PHE A 103 -10.63 16.25 8.12
N ASP A 104 -10.19 17.41 7.64
CA ASP A 104 -10.83 18.13 6.52
C ASP A 104 -10.20 17.67 5.20
N ASP A 105 -11.00 17.06 4.32
CA ASP A 105 -10.61 16.59 3.00
C ASP A 105 -11.03 17.59 1.90
N LYS A 106 -10.81 18.89 2.18
CA LYS A 106 -11.15 19.98 1.26
C LYS A 106 -9.96 20.90 1.07
N PHE A 107 -9.65 21.16 -0.18
CA PHE A 107 -8.70 22.18 -0.61
C PHE A 107 -9.44 23.27 -1.36
N ALA A 108 -8.96 24.50 -1.30
CA ALA A 108 -9.59 25.64 -1.96
C ALA A 108 -9.55 25.48 -3.49
N SER A 109 -8.50 24.87 -4.02
CA SER A 109 -8.36 24.52 -5.44
C SER A 109 -7.64 23.19 -5.65
N LYS A 110 -7.71 22.70 -6.89
CA LYS A 110 -6.94 21.53 -7.33
C LYS A 110 -5.43 21.81 -7.31
N GLU A 111 -5.05 23.02 -7.68
CA GLU A 111 -3.67 23.49 -7.73
C GLU A 111 -3.05 23.52 -6.33
N GLU A 112 -3.80 23.99 -5.33
CA GLU A 112 -3.41 23.95 -3.92
C GLU A 112 -3.17 22.52 -3.44
N TYR A 113 -4.09 21.60 -3.77
CA TYR A 113 -3.94 20.19 -3.44
C TYR A 113 -2.69 19.57 -4.09
N ILE A 114 -2.46 19.83 -5.38
CA ILE A 114 -1.27 19.35 -6.10
C ILE A 114 0.01 19.88 -5.45
N GLN A 115 0.06 21.17 -5.08
CA GLN A 115 1.21 21.76 -4.43
C GLN A 115 1.45 21.15 -3.04
N PHE A 116 0.39 20.99 -2.24
CA PHE A 116 0.43 20.33 -0.93
C PHE A 116 1.05 18.92 -1.00
N ILE A 117 0.66 18.14 -1.98
CA ILE A 117 1.20 16.79 -2.18
C ILE A 117 2.64 16.84 -2.70
N ARG A 118 2.95 17.75 -3.62
CA ARG A 118 4.30 17.89 -4.23
C ARG A 118 5.37 18.16 -3.19
N GLU A 119 5.13 19.09 -2.27
CA GLU A 119 6.08 19.45 -1.22
C GLU A 119 6.39 18.24 -0.32
N ARG A 120 5.40 17.46 0.02
CA ARG A 120 5.55 16.26 0.86
C ARG A 120 6.27 15.13 0.14
N ILE A 121 5.95 14.90 -1.13
CA ILE A 121 6.67 13.91 -1.96
C ILE A 121 8.14 14.30 -2.14
N ALA A 122 8.46 15.58 -2.31
CA ALA A 122 9.83 16.05 -2.40
C ALA A 122 10.64 15.76 -1.10
N GLU A 123 10.04 15.99 0.07
CA GLU A 123 10.65 15.63 1.35
C GLU A 123 10.75 14.10 1.53
N CYS A 124 9.75 13.33 1.09
CA CYS A 124 9.86 11.86 1.06
C CYS A 124 11.04 11.40 0.22
N TRP A 125 11.30 12.03 -0.94
CA TRP A 125 12.49 11.77 -1.75
C TRP A 125 13.78 12.05 -0.98
N ARG A 126 13.85 13.15 -0.23
CA ARG A 126 15.02 13.52 0.57
C ARG A 126 15.33 12.49 1.65
N VAL A 127 14.33 12.06 2.41
CA VAL A 127 14.50 11.15 3.56
C VAL A 127 14.71 9.69 3.18
N LEU A 128 14.26 9.25 2.00
CA LEU A 128 14.48 7.88 1.53
C LEU A 128 15.96 7.56 1.36
N LYS A 129 16.39 6.36 1.79
CA LYS A 129 17.69 5.74 1.45
C LYS A 129 17.84 5.62 -0.07
N ASP A 130 19.05 5.45 -0.58
CA ASP A 130 19.27 5.29 -2.02
C ASP A 130 18.58 4.03 -2.60
N GLU A 131 18.43 2.96 -1.80
CA GLU A 131 17.64 1.76 -2.10
C GLU A 131 16.20 1.80 -1.60
N GLY A 132 15.77 2.95 -1.08
CA GLY A 132 14.45 3.12 -0.47
C GLY A 132 13.31 3.20 -1.47
N THR A 133 12.11 2.96 -0.98
CA THR A 133 10.87 2.88 -1.77
C THR A 133 9.81 3.83 -1.23
N LEU A 134 9.14 4.55 -2.14
CA LEU A 134 7.91 5.29 -1.90
C LEU A 134 6.72 4.46 -2.36
N VAL A 135 5.74 4.30 -1.49
CA VAL A 135 4.46 3.64 -1.77
C VAL A 135 3.32 4.59 -1.41
N VAL A 136 2.51 4.97 -2.38
CA VAL A 136 1.37 5.86 -2.19
C VAL A 136 0.09 5.10 -2.46
N HIS A 137 -0.78 5.03 -1.44
CA HIS A 137 -2.09 4.41 -1.53
C HIS A 137 -3.13 5.49 -1.83
N ILE A 138 -3.85 5.37 -2.93
CA ILE A 138 -4.73 6.45 -3.41
C ILE A 138 -5.99 5.92 -4.09
N GLU A 139 -7.00 6.77 -4.11
CA GLU A 139 -8.21 6.56 -4.93
C GLU A 139 -7.86 6.71 -6.43
N PRO A 140 -8.32 5.81 -7.33
CA PRO A 140 -8.03 5.84 -8.76
C PRO A 140 -8.37 7.17 -9.44
N ARG A 141 -9.36 7.92 -8.93
CA ARG A 141 -9.78 9.23 -9.49
C ARG A 141 -8.66 10.26 -9.50
N ILE A 142 -7.73 10.18 -8.56
CA ILE A 142 -6.63 11.15 -8.40
C ILE A 142 -5.24 10.55 -8.65
N SER A 143 -5.15 9.25 -8.93
CA SER A 143 -3.89 8.52 -9.11
C SER A 143 -2.97 9.17 -10.16
N HIS A 144 -3.53 9.70 -11.24
CA HIS A 144 -2.80 10.36 -12.30
C HIS A 144 -2.05 11.62 -11.84
N TYR A 145 -2.53 12.37 -10.82
CA TYR A 145 -1.80 13.51 -10.26
C TYR A 145 -0.55 13.06 -9.52
N PHE A 146 -0.69 12.00 -8.71
CA PHE A 146 0.43 11.42 -7.98
C PHE A 146 1.48 10.87 -8.91
N ARG A 147 1.04 10.15 -9.95
CA ARG A 147 1.92 9.62 -10.97
C ARG A 147 2.74 10.74 -11.64
N PHE A 148 2.07 11.81 -12.07
CA PHE A 148 2.73 12.96 -12.68
C PHE A 148 3.72 13.66 -11.73
N ILE A 149 3.35 13.88 -10.46
CA ILE A 149 4.21 14.50 -9.45
C ILE A 149 5.44 13.62 -9.18
N CYS A 150 5.25 12.31 -9.05
CA CYS A 150 6.33 11.38 -8.79
C CYS A 150 7.28 11.25 -10.00
N ASP A 151 6.75 11.21 -11.23
CA ASP A 151 7.57 11.20 -12.45
C ASP A 151 8.42 12.47 -12.56
N ASP A 152 7.89 13.64 -12.15
CA ASP A 152 8.61 14.92 -12.16
C ASP A 152 9.73 14.96 -11.08
N ILE A 153 9.51 14.41 -9.91
CA ILE A 153 10.45 14.44 -8.78
C ILE A 153 11.46 13.29 -8.84
N PHE A 154 11.00 12.07 -9.10
CA PHE A 154 11.81 10.86 -9.10
C PHE A 154 12.39 10.52 -10.48
N GLY A 155 11.69 10.92 -11.55
CA GLY A 155 11.91 10.46 -12.92
C GLY A 155 11.07 9.20 -13.23
N ASP A 156 10.61 9.09 -14.46
CA ASP A 156 9.74 8.00 -14.96
C ASP A 156 10.39 6.61 -14.87
N THR A 157 11.70 6.53 -15.01
CA THR A 157 12.48 5.28 -14.87
C THR A 157 12.48 4.69 -13.46
N HIS A 158 12.10 5.48 -12.46
CA HIS A 158 12.01 5.09 -11.06
C HIS A 158 10.65 4.47 -10.69
N PHE A 159 9.65 4.57 -11.58
CA PHE A 159 8.39 3.87 -11.42
C PHE A 159 8.59 2.35 -11.45
N LYS A 160 7.96 1.64 -10.52
CA LYS A 160 8.05 0.19 -10.40
C LYS A 160 6.74 -0.51 -10.70
N ASN A 161 5.69 -0.18 -9.97
CA ASN A 161 4.39 -0.82 -10.12
C ASN A 161 3.24 0.14 -9.86
N GLU A 162 2.15 -0.11 -10.52
CA GLU A 162 0.82 0.28 -10.10
C GLU A 162 0.08 -0.99 -9.65
N ILE A 163 -0.27 -1.05 -8.37
CA ILE A 163 -0.94 -2.20 -7.77
C ILE A 163 -2.42 -1.86 -7.65
N VAL A 164 -3.27 -2.75 -8.12
CA VAL A 164 -4.72 -2.66 -7.98
C VAL A 164 -5.14 -3.51 -6.78
N TRP A 165 -5.56 -2.86 -5.70
CA TRP A 165 -6.12 -3.55 -4.55
C TRP A 165 -7.64 -3.53 -4.62
N GLN A 166 -8.25 -4.71 -4.70
CA GLN A 166 -9.70 -4.86 -4.73
C GLN A 166 -10.30 -4.54 -3.36
N THR A 167 -11.16 -3.53 -3.34
CA THR A 167 -11.96 -3.15 -2.16
C THR A 167 -13.37 -3.72 -2.25
N GLY A 168 -14.07 -3.80 -1.11
CA GLY A 168 -15.49 -4.17 -1.09
C GLY A 168 -16.40 -2.96 -1.34
N GLY A 169 -17.64 -3.21 -1.71
CA GLY A 169 -18.66 -2.17 -1.81
C GLY A 169 -19.96 -2.67 -2.45
N ASN A 170 -21.08 -2.04 -2.11
CA ASN A 170 -22.40 -2.37 -2.62
C ASN A 170 -23.13 -1.18 -3.28
N ALA A 171 -22.40 -0.10 -3.58
CA ALA A 171 -23.00 1.09 -4.18
C ALA A 171 -23.53 0.75 -5.58
N LYS A 172 -24.77 1.16 -5.88
CA LYS A 172 -25.36 1.07 -7.22
C LYS A 172 -25.31 2.44 -7.88
N ASN A 173 -24.73 2.52 -9.06
CA ASN A 173 -24.71 3.73 -9.87
C ASN A 173 -25.40 3.47 -11.22
N LYS A 174 -26.23 4.41 -11.66
CA LYS A 174 -26.96 4.28 -12.94
C LYS A 174 -26.17 4.76 -14.15
N TYR A 175 -25.11 5.54 -13.93
CA TYR A 175 -24.42 6.27 -15.01
C TYR A 175 -22.97 5.83 -15.23
N LYS A 176 -22.38 5.08 -14.29
CA LYS A 176 -20.99 4.61 -14.38
C LYS A 176 -20.79 3.32 -13.61
N LEU A 177 -19.71 2.62 -13.91
CA LEU A 177 -19.30 1.45 -13.12
C LEU A 177 -18.99 1.87 -11.68
N ASN A 178 -19.33 1.01 -10.73
CA ASN A 178 -18.94 1.21 -9.35
C ASN A 178 -17.44 0.99 -9.20
N ARG A 179 -16.81 1.78 -8.33
CA ARG A 179 -15.41 1.59 -7.97
C ARG A 179 -15.31 0.46 -6.93
N PHE A 180 -14.48 -0.52 -7.23
CA PHE A 180 -14.18 -1.66 -6.36
C PHE A 180 -12.69 -1.86 -6.16
N HIS A 181 -11.87 -0.83 -6.32
CA HIS A 181 -10.44 -0.90 -6.07
C HIS A 181 -9.88 0.46 -5.63
N ASP A 182 -8.77 0.39 -4.95
CA ASP A 182 -7.84 1.48 -4.76
C ASP A 182 -6.54 1.19 -5.53
N THR A 183 -5.78 2.22 -5.81
CA THR A 183 -4.52 2.15 -6.53
C THR A 183 -3.36 2.38 -5.55
N ILE A 184 -2.32 1.55 -5.64
CA ILE A 184 -1.10 1.71 -4.86
C ILE A 184 0.05 1.92 -5.84
N ILE A 185 0.64 3.11 -5.84
CA ILE A 185 1.72 3.50 -6.76
C ILE A 185 3.06 3.29 -6.05
N VAL A 186 4.01 2.67 -6.73
CA VAL A 186 5.33 2.33 -6.20
C VAL A 186 6.44 2.98 -7.01
N TYR A 187 7.29 3.74 -6.33
CA TYR A 187 8.51 4.34 -6.86
C TYR A 187 9.72 3.92 -6.03
N ALA A 188 10.84 3.62 -6.67
CA ALA A 188 12.11 3.38 -5.98
C ALA A 188 13.09 4.51 -6.19
N LYS A 189 13.82 4.92 -5.15
CA LYS A 189 14.82 5.99 -5.26
C LYS A 189 15.98 5.61 -6.18
N SER A 190 16.29 4.33 -6.30
CA SER A 190 17.22 3.82 -7.32
C SER A 190 16.49 2.90 -8.30
N ALA A 191 16.73 3.11 -9.59
CA ALA A 191 16.17 2.25 -10.63
C ALA A 191 16.67 0.79 -10.54
N SER A 192 17.87 0.55 -9.96
CA SER A 192 18.58 -0.74 -9.99
C SER A 192 18.95 -1.34 -8.62
N LYS A 193 18.81 -0.58 -7.53
CA LYS A 193 19.25 -1.01 -6.18
C LYS A 193 18.13 -1.06 -5.14
N GLN A 194 16.88 -1.10 -5.58
CA GLN A 194 15.74 -1.17 -4.68
C GLN A 194 15.80 -2.45 -3.82
N VAL A 195 15.49 -2.32 -2.52
CA VAL A 195 15.14 -3.48 -1.70
C VAL A 195 13.78 -3.99 -2.17
N PHE A 196 13.77 -5.23 -2.64
CA PHE A 196 12.55 -5.92 -3.07
C PHE A 196 12.63 -7.39 -2.65
N ASN A 197 11.73 -7.80 -1.78
CA ASN A 197 11.63 -9.17 -1.29
C ASN A 197 10.43 -9.84 -1.96
N PRO A 198 10.62 -10.68 -2.99
CA PRO A 198 9.51 -11.31 -3.69
C PRO A 198 8.71 -12.19 -2.73
N LEU A 199 7.39 -12.09 -2.80
CA LEU A 199 6.47 -12.90 -2.01
C LEU A 199 5.80 -13.94 -2.92
N TYR A 200 5.57 -15.13 -2.37
CA TYR A 200 4.97 -16.25 -3.07
C TYR A 200 3.77 -16.79 -2.31
N PHE A 201 2.76 -17.20 -3.07
CA PHE A 201 1.62 -17.94 -2.53
C PHE A 201 1.86 -19.44 -2.65
N GLY A 202 1.23 -20.21 -1.77
CA GLY A 202 1.13 -21.65 -1.92
C GLY A 202 0.34 -22.04 -3.18
N TYR A 203 0.47 -23.30 -3.60
CA TYR A 203 -0.25 -23.85 -4.73
C TYR A 203 -1.64 -24.30 -4.29
N ASP A 204 -2.67 -23.52 -4.60
CA ASP A 204 -4.07 -23.88 -4.37
C ASP A 204 -4.61 -24.88 -5.39
N GLU A 205 -5.80 -25.39 -5.17
CA GLU A 205 -6.43 -26.38 -6.04
C GLU A 205 -6.74 -25.82 -7.44
N GLU A 206 -7.00 -24.53 -7.56
CA GLU A 206 -7.22 -23.88 -8.86
C GLU A 206 -5.92 -23.85 -9.68
N TYR A 207 -4.82 -23.46 -9.06
CA TYR A 207 -3.48 -23.53 -9.67
C TYR A 207 -3.14 -24.95 -10.08
N LYS A 208 -3.32 -25.93 -9.19
CA LYS A 208 -3.02 -27.34 -9.46
C LYS A 208 -3.78 -27.86 -10.67
N LYS A 209 -5.07 -27.56 -10.76
CA LYS A 209 -5.91 -27.92 -11.90
C LYS A 209 -5.47 -27.24 -13.20
N LYS A 210 -5.25 -25.91 -13.17
CA LYS A 210 -4.85 -25.12 -14.35
C LYS A 210 -3.49 -25.51 -14.87
N SER A 211 -2.53 -25.80 -13.97
CA SER A 211 -1.15 -26.18 -14.30
C SER A 211 -0.99 -27.68 -14.58
N ASN A 212 -2.07 -28.45 -14.55
CA ASN A 212 -2.04 -29.90 -14.75
C ASN A 212 -1.00 -30.59 -13.85
N VAL A 213 -1.09 -30.31 -12.55
CA VAL A 213 -0.23 -30.91 -11.54
C VAL A 213 -0.45 -32.43 -11.49
N LYS A 214 0.63 -33.19 -11.45
CA LYS A 214 0.64 -34.65 -11.44
C LYS A 214 1.34 -35.15 -10.19
N MET A 215 1.04 -36.40 -9.79
CA MET A 215 1.76 -37.10 -8.75
C MET A 215 2.85 -37.97 -9.37
N CYS A 216 4.10 -37.79 -8.96
CA CYS A 216 5.21 -38.65 -9.37
C CYS A 216 5.19 -39.96 -8.58
N ALA A 217 5.05 -41.08 -9.25
CA ALA A 217 4.99 -42.39 -8.59
C ALA A 217 6.30 -42.75 -7.86
N HIS A 218 7.45 -42.35 -8.41
CA HIS A 218 8.76 -42.62 -7.84
C HIS A 218 9.04 -41.81 -6.59
N TYR A 219 8.88 -40.48 -6.68
CA TYR A 219 9.20 -39.55 -5.58
C TYR A 219 8.06 -39.32 -4.58
N LYS A 220 6.84 -39.73 -4.91
CA LYS A 220 5.61 -39.46 -4.13
C LYS A 220 5.37 -37.94 -3.90
N LYS A 221 5.73 -37.11 -4.89
CA LYS A 221 5.66 -35.67 -4.86
C LYS A 221 4.83 -35.14 -6.02
N GLU A 222 4.15 -34.02 -5.79
CA GLU A 222 3.42 -33.27 -6.82
C GLU A 222 4.41 -32.53 -7.73
N TYR A 223 4.15 -32.53 -9.04
CA TYR A 223 4.99 -31.82 -10.00
C TYR A 223 4.19 -31.26 -11.17
N VAL A 224 4.77 -30.23 -11.79
CA VAL A 224 4.39 -29.74 -13.12
C VAL A 224 5.51 -30.05 -14.12
N THR A 225 5.18 -30.04 -15.41
CA THR A 225 6.20 -30.21 -16.45
C THR A 225 6.45 -28.92 -17.20
N THR A 226 7.73 -28.61 -17.44
CA THR A 226 8.14 -27.49 -18.30
C THR A 226 8.99 -27.98 -19.47
N ALA A 227 8.97 -27.21 -20.57
CA ALA A 227 9.86 -27.50 -21.71
C ALA A 227 11.33 -27.42 -21.27
N ILE A 228 12.14 -28.31 -21.75
CA ILE A 228 13.60 -28.35 -21.49
C ILE A 228 14.39 -27.96 -22.75
N TYR A 229 13.76 -27.35 -23.72
CA TYR A 229 14.39 -26.92 -24.97
C TYR A 229 13.95 -25.49 -25.34
N ASN A 230 14.78 -24.79 -26.12
CA ASN A 230 14.47 -23.48 -26.70
C ASN A 230 13.58 -23.69 -27.95
N ALA A 231 12.40 -23.07 -27.92
CA ALA A 231 11.46 -23.10 -29.05
C ALA A 231 11.86 -22.15 -30.20
N GLN A 232 12.73 -21.17 -29.92
CA GLN A 232 13.21 -20.17 -30.88
C GLN A 232 14.74 -20.08 -30.84
N PRO A 233 15.46 -21.15 -31.27
CA PRO A 233 16.91 -21.21 -31.16
C PRO A 233 17.65 -20.17 -31.99
N GLU A 234 17.06 -19.65 -33.04
CA GLU A 234 17.59 -18.57 -33.89
C GLU A 234 17.65 -17.21 -33.19
N VAL A 235 16.76 -16.94 -32.22
CA VAL A 235 16.76 -15.69 -31.44
C VAL A 235 17.90 -15.68 -30.41
N ASN A 236 18.22 -16.85 -29.83
CA ASN A 236 19.29 -17.01 -28.86
C ASN A 236 20.04 -18.32 -29.11
N PRO A 237 20.93 -18.36 -30.13
CA PRO A 237 21.63 -19.56 -30.50
C PRO A 237 22.66 -20.00 -29.46
N ARG A 238 22.59 -21.26 -29.05
CA ARG A 238 23.56 -21.92 -28.15
C ARG A 238 24.02 -23.25 -28.76
N PRO A 239 24.97 -23.23 -29.71
CA PRO A 239 25.39 -24.39 -30.45
C PRO A 239 25.83 -25.58 -29.56
N ASN A 240 26.52 -25.27 -28.45
CA ASN A 240 27.00 -26.28 -27.49
C ASN A 240 25.88 -27.04 -26.76
N LEU A 241 24.64 -26.56 -26.83
CA LEU A 241 23.44 -27.16 -26.26
C LEU A 241 22.54 -27.79 -27.33
N ARG A 242 23.01 -27.84 -28.61
CA ARG A 242 22.29 -28.49 -29.71
C ARG A 242 22.81 -29.91 -29.91
N TYR A 243 21.95 -30.88 -29.63
CA TYR A 243 22.26 -32.28 -29.77
C TYR A 243 20.98 -33.12 -29.94
N VAL A 244 21.16 -34.39 -30.37
CA VAL A 244 20.06 -35.35 -30.48
C VAL A 244 19.81 -36.01 -29.14
N TRP A 245 18.54 -35.97 -28.68
CA TRP A 245 18.07 -36.72 -27.52
C TRP A 245 16.75 -37.42 -27.85
N ASN A 246 16.66 -38.71 -27.57
CA ASN A 246 15.49 -39.54 -27.86
C ASN A 246 14.94 -39.34 -29.29
N GLY A 247 15.83 -39.28 -30.30
CA GLY A 247 15.48 -39.08 -31.69
C GLY A 247 15.17 -37.65 -32.13
N HIS A 248 15.20 -36.67 -31.21
CA HIS A 248 14.88 -35.27 -31.47
C HIS A 248 16.15 -34.40 -31.41
N GLU A 249 16.49 -33.75 -32.53
CA GLU A 249 17.52 -32.70 -32.52
C GLU A 249 16.90 -31.35 -32.15
N LYS A 250 17.33 -30.83 -30.99
CA LYS A 250 16.88 -29.53 -30.48
C LYS A 250 18.03 -28.82 -29.78
N GLN A 251 17.87 -27.50 -29.61
CA GLN A 251 18.67 -26.72 -28.66
C GLN A 251 18.06 -26.84 -27.26
N TRP A 252 18.70 -27.62 -26.43
CA TRP A 252 18.25 -27.89 -25.06
C TRP A 252 18.68 -26.79 -24.09
N TYR A 253 18.10 -26.74 -22.92
CA TYR A 253 18.52 -25.80 -21.86
C TYR A 253 19.61 -26.36 -20.95
N VAL A 254 19.98 -27.63 -21.12
CA VAL A 254 21.00 -28.34 -20.33
C VAL A 254 21.99 -29.08 -21.26
N THR A 255 23.18 -29.37 -20.76
CA THR A 255 24.15 -30.20 -21.45
C THR A 255 23.65 -31.66 -21.59
N LYS A 256 24.27 -32.45 -22.47
CA LYS A 256 23.89 -33.83 -22.68
C LYS A 256 24.09 -34.65 -21.40
N ASP A 257 25.21 -34.47 -20.70
CA ASP A 257 25.50 -35.18 -19.44
C ASP A 257 24.44 -34.87 -18.37
N LYS A 258 24.02 -33.59 -18.25
CA LYS A 258 22.94 -33.21 -17.32
C LYS A 258 21.60 -33.81 -17.75
N MET A 259 21.35 -33.96 -19.05
CA MET A 259 20.14 -34.62 -19.55
C MET A 259 20.13 -36.13 -19.18
N GLU A 260 21.28 -36.81 -19.25
CA GLU A 260 21.45 -38.19 -18.83
C GLU A 260 21.18 -38.38 -17.34
N VAL A 261 21.71 -37.47 -16.52
CA VAL A 261 21.43 -37.43 -15.07
C VAL A 261 19.94 -37.28 -14.79
N LEU A 262 19.28 -36.30 -15.42
CA LEU A 262 17.85 -36.08 -15.26
C LEU A 262 17.01 -37.28 -15.70
N HIS A 263 17.44 -37.96 -16.73
CA HIS A 263 16.80 -39.19 -17.18
C HIS A 263 16.96 -40.32 -16.16
N ALA A 264 18.18 -40.59 -15.70
CA ALA A 264 18.46 -41.60 -14.69
C ALA A 264 17.73 -41.35 -13.36
N GLU A 265 17.62 -40.09 -12.95
CA GLU A 265 16.87 -39.66 -11.78
C GLU A 265 15.34 -39.65 -12.01
N GLN A 266 14.82 -40.10 -13.16
CA GLN A 266 13.40 -40.10 -13.51
C GLN A 266 12.75 -38.70 -13.39
N ARG A 267 13.52 -37.65 -13.59
CA ARG A 267 13.08 -36.25 -13.59
C ARG A 267 12.60 -35.76 -14.96
N LEU A 268 12.61 -36.61 -15.98
CA LEU A 268 12.03 -36.36 -17.29
C LEU A 268 10.67 -37.06 -17.44
N GLU A 269 9.76 -36.38 -18.10
CA GLU A 269 8.50 -36.93 -18.60
C GLU A 269 8.49 -36.73 -20.12
N TYR A 270 8.16 -37.78 -20.85
CA TYR A 270 8.14 -37.75 -22.31
C TYR A 270 6.70 -37.52 -22.79
N ASN A 271 6.50 -36.61 -23.73
CA ASN A 271 5.21 -36.41 -24.37
C ASN A 271 4.93 -37.56 -25.38
N LYS A 272 3.78 -37.50 -26.06
CA LYS A 272 3.37 -38.53 -27.02
C LYS A 272 4.35 -38.71 -28.19
N GLU A 273 5.05 -37.66 -28.57
CA GLU A 273 6.05 -37.64 -29.63
C GLU A 273 7.45 -38.07 -29.12
N GLY A 274 7.61 -38.38 -27.84
CA GLY A 274 8.89 -38.73 -27.25
C GLY A 274 9.79 -37.55 -26.89
N VAL A 275 9.29 -36.32 -26.95
CA VAL A 275 10.05 -35.13 -26.54
C VAL A 275 10.03 -34.98 -25.02
N PRO A 276 11.22 -34.87 -24.36
CA PRO A 276 11.29 -34.74 -22.91
C PRO A 276 10.80 -33.38 -22.42
N ARG A 277 10.18 -33.42 -21.25
CA ARG A 277 9.84 -32.25 -20.42
C ARG A 277 10.42 -32.49 -19.03
N ILE A 278 10.95 -31.48 -18.38
CA ILE A 278 11.47 -31.60 -17.01
C ILE A 278 10.35 -31.54 -16.00
N LYS A 279 10.36 -32.43 -15.02
CA LYS A 279 9.49 -32.40 -13.84
C LYS A 279 10.02 -31.35 -12.87
N ARG A 280 9.19 -30.39 -12.53
CA ARG A 280 9.41 -29.40 -11.47
C ARG A 280 8.53 -29.77 -10.29
N PHE A 281 9.13 -30.22 -9.20
CA PHE A 281 8.38 -30.59 -8.00
C PHE A 281 7.92 -29.33 -7.27
N LEU A 282 6.68 -29.32 -6.78
CA LEU A 282 6.08 -28.15 -6.15
C LEU A 282 6.80 -27.76 -4.85
N ASP A 283 7.30 -28.75 -4.11
CA ASP A 283 8.07 -28.55 -2.88
C ASP A 283 9.52 -28.06 -3.12
N GLU A 284 10.00 -28.07 -4.36
CA GLU A 284 11.29 -27.49 -4.76
C GLU A 284 11.15 -26.08 -5.36
N MET A 285 9.93 -25.57 -5.46
CA MET A 285 9.64 -24.24 -6.03
C MET A 285 9.12 -23.31 -4.94
N GLU A 286 9.39 -22.03 -5.07
CA GLU A 286 9.04 -21.02 -4.08
C GLU A 286 7.52 -20.78 -3.95
N GLY A 287 6.75 -21.14 -4.96
CA GLY A 287 5.31 -20.91 -5.02
C GLY A 287 4.89 -20.08 -6.24
N VAL A 288 3.68 -19.56 -6.19
CA VAL A 288 3.14 -18.65 -7.20
C VAL A 288 3.54 -17.23 -6.83
N PRO A 289 4.33 -16.52 -7.67
CA PRO A 289 4.76 -15.16 -7.33
C PRO A 289 3.56 -14.21 -7.19
N LEU A 290 3.62 -13.35 -6.20
CA LEU A 290 2.65 -12.27 -6.00
C LEU A 290 2.60 -11.38 -7.26
N ARG A 291 1.41 -11.02 -7.68
CA ARG A 291 1.15 -10.13 -8.82
C ARG A 291 0.67 -8.76 -8.35
N ASP A 292 0.46 -7.85 -9.28
CA ASP A 292 0.03 -6.46 -9.04
C ASP A 292 -1.49 -6.26 -8.93
N VAL A 293 -2.28 -7.34 -9.01
CA VAL A 293 -3.73 -7.31 -8.73
C VAL A 293 -4.01 -8.13 -7.47
N TRP A 294 -4.37 -7.43 -6.39
CA TRP A 294 -4.59 -8.02 -5.06
C TRP A 294 -6.08 -8.14 -4.76
N THR A 295 -6.57 -9.37 -4.74
CA THR A 295 -7.99 -9.69 -4.48
C THR A 295 -8.19 -10.51 -3.22
N ASP A 296 -7.11 -10.92 -2.58
CA ASP A 296 -7.07 -11.85 -1.43
C ASP A 296 -7.08 -11.14 -0.07
N ILE A 297 -6.87 -9.82 -0.04
CA ILE A 297 -6.96 -9.01 1.18
C ILE A 297 -8.25 -8.19 1.12
N HIS A 298 -9.16 -8.45 2.05
CA HIS A 298 -10.42 -7.72 2.15
C HIS A 298 -10.27 -6.44 2.97
N ASN A 299 -11.25 -5.54 2.86
CA ASN A 299 -11.37 -4.38 3.74
C ASN A 299 -11.37 -4.80 5.21
N VAL A 300 -11.06 -3.83 6.09
CA VAL A 300 -11.07 -4.02 7.54
C VAL A 300 -12.30 -4.76 8.01
N GLN A 301 -12.10 -5.90 8.68
CA GLN A 301 -13.17 -6.73 9.24
C GLN A 301 -13.53 -6.27 10.64
N ALA A 302 -14.70 -6.68 11.14
CA ALA A 302 -15.23 -6.22 12.43
C ALA A 302 -14.27 -6.43 13.61
N ALA A 303 -13.50 -7.52 13.62
CA ALA A 303 -12.53 -7.83 14.67
C ALA A 303 -11.30 -6.89 14.70
N GLU A 304 -10.96 -6.26 13.57
CA GLU A 304 -9.83 -5.35 13.42
C GLU A 304 -10.28 -3.88 13.45
N LYS A 305 -11.58 -3.64 13.31
CA LYS A 305 -12.14 -2.31 13.10
C LYS A 305 -12.00 -1.44 14.35
N MET A 306 -11.33 -0.31 14.17
CA MET A 306 -11.24 0.79 15.13
C MET A 306 -12.25 1.88 14.78
N ASP A 307 -12.50 2.81 15.70
CA ASP A 307 -13.36 4.00 15.43
C ASP A 307 -12.61 5.07 14.65
N TYR A 308 -12.07 4.66 13.48
CA TYR A 308 -11.40 5.54 12.52
C TYR A 308 -11.95 5.29 11.11
N ALA A 309 -12.41 6.36 10.46
CA ALA A 309 -13.23 6.24 9.24
C ALA A 309 -12.48 5.64 8.04
N THR A 310 -11.17 5.83 7.94
CA THR A 310 -10.33 5.47 6.78
C THR A 310 -9.27 4.44 7.10
N GLN A 311 -9.48 3.65 8.17
CA GLN A 311 -8.54 2.59 8.56
C GLN A 311 -8.25 1.62 7.41
N LYS A 312 -6.97 1.31 7.17
CA LYS A 312 -6.55 0.27 6.23
C LYS A 312 -6.32 -1.08 6.94
N PRO A 313 -6.51 -2.22 6.26
CA PRO A 313 -6.21 -3.53 6.84
C PRO A 313 -4.71 -3.66 7.16
N VAL A 314 -4.37 -4.15 8.35
CA VAL A 314 -2.96 -4.35 8.75
C VAL A 314 -2.24 -5.31 7.79
N LYS A 315 -2.90 -6.40 7.38
CA LYS A 315 -2.36 -7.36 6.39
C LYS A 315 -1.94 -6.74 5.06
N LEU A 316 -2.66 -5.69 4.62
CA LEU A 316 -2.30 -4.98 3.39
C LEU A 316 -0.97 -4.25 3.56
N VAL A 317 -0.82 -3.54 4.68
CA VAL A 317 0.38 -2.76 4.97
C VAL A 317 1.56 -3.68 5.33
N GLU A 318 1.33 -4.79 6.06
CA GLU A 318 2.35 -5.83 6.30
C GLU A 318 2.92 -6.39 4.99
N ARG A 319 2.07 -6.64 3.99
CA ARG A 319 2.51 -7.08 2.65
C ARG A 319 3.44 -6.05 2.02
N ILE A 320 3.09 -4.77 2.06
CA ILE A 320 3.90 -3.67 1.52
C ILE A 320 5.23 -3.56 2.28
N VAL A 321 5.19 -3.59 3.61
CA VAL A 321 6.39 -3.55 4.47
C VAL A 321 7.33 -4.71 4.15
N ASN A 322 6.81 -5.93 4.03
CA ASN A 322 7.61 -7.11 3.71
C ASN A 322 8.23 -7.06 2.31
N LEU A 323 7.53 -6.51 1.31
CA LEU A 323 8.03 -6.37 -0.06
C LEU A 323 9.20 -5.39 -0.15
N TYR A 324 9.16 -4.27 0.58
CA TYR A 324 10.03 -3.12 0.31
C TYR A 324 10.95 -2.73 1.48
N SER A 325 11.02 -3.56 2.53
CA SER A 325 11.94 -3.36 3.66
C SER A 325 12.42 -4.67 4.26
N ASN A 326 13.52 -4.63 5.00
CA ASN A 326 14.05 -5.74 5.78
C ASN A 326 13.77 -5.52 7.28
N VAL A 327 13.91 -6.57 8.10
CA VAL A 327 13.82 -6.47 9.57
C VAL A 327 14.83 -5.43 10.08
N GLY A 328 14.39 -4.53 10.96
CA GLY A 328 15.17 -3.42 11.51
C GLY A 328 15.24 -2.18 10.61
N ASP A 329 14.66 -2.19 9.41
CA ASP A 329 14.56 -0.99 8.58
C ASP A 329 13.49 -0.02 9.10
N LEU A 330 13.71 1.28 8.90
CA LEU A 330 12.78 2.33 9.28
C LEU A 330 11.73 2.54 8.19
N CYS A 331 10.45 2.43 8.60
CA CYS A 331 9.27 2.69 7.80
C CYS A 331 8.59 3.99 8.27
N LEU A 332 8.17 4.86 7.35
CA LEU A 332 7.58 6.16 7.64
C LEU A 332 6.18 6.26 7.00
N ASP A 333 5.20 6.70 7.81
CA ASP A 333 3.88 7.13 7.32
C ASP A 333 3.66 8.59 7.71
N ILE A 334 3.45 9.44 6.70
CA ILE A 334 3.26 10.89 6.89
C ILE A 334 1.78 11.30 7.00
N PHE A 335 0.86 10.36 6.88
CA PHE A 335 -0.58 10.51 7.10
C PHE A 335 -1.11 9.30 7.87
N ALA A 336 -0.54 9.08 9.05
CA ALA A 336 -0.62 7.81 9.77
C ALA A 336 -2.04 7.37 10.19
N GLY A 337 -2.99 8.33 10.32
CA GLY A 337 -4.35 8.04 10.73
C GLY A 337 -4.39 7.21 12.01
N SER A 338 -4.96 6.02 11.94
CA SER A 338 -5.02 5.08 13.07
C SER A 338 -3.71 4.31 13.33
N GLY A 339 -2.60 4.64 12.65
CA GLY A 339 -1.29 4.02 12.87
C GLY A 339 -1.13 2.62 12.26
N THR A 340 -1.80 2.31 11.17
CA THR A 340 -1.74 0.96 10.55
C THR A 340 -0.31 0.57 10.16
N LEU A 341 0.52 1.50 9.63
CA LEU A 341 1.93 1.21 9.34
C LEU A 341 2.72 0.86 10.61
N GLY A 342 2.48 1.56 11.72
CA GLY A 342 3.17 1.26 12.98
C GLY A 342 2.88 -0.15 13.46
N ARG A 343 1.60 -0.57 13.46
CA ARG A 343 1.23 -1.96 13.79
C ARG A 343 1.88 -2.98 12.85
N ALA A 344 1.82 -2.74 11.54
CA ALA A 344 2.45 -3.60 10.55
C ALA A 344 3.97 -3.69 10.76
N SER A 345 4.62 -2.57 11.09
CA SER A 345 6.06 -2.53 11.37
C SER A 345 6.42 -3.33 12.63
N ILE A 346 5.68 -3.16 13.72
CA ILE A 346 5.87 -3.94 14.96
C ILE A 346 5.72 -5.43 14.68
N HIS A 347 4.64 -5.86 14.01
CA HIS A 347 4.40 -7.28 13.70
C HIS A 347 5.49 -7.90 12.84
N THR A 348 6.14 -7.09 12.01
CA THR A 348 7.13 -7.57 11.04
C THR A 348 8.58 -7.27 11.46
N GLY A 349 8.79 -6.70 12.65
CA GLY A 349 10.12 -6.41 13.22
C GLY A 349 10.84 -5.23 12.54
N ARG A 350 10.10 -4.23 12.08
CA ARG A 350 10.62 -2.99 11.51
C ARG A 350 10.47 -1.85 12.50
N ASP A 351 11.34 -0.85 12.41
CA ASP A 351 11.16 0.42 13.08
C ASP A 351 10.15 1.29 12.32
N TYR A 352 9.48 2.21 13.03
CA TYR A 352 8.48 3.08 12.42
C TYR A 352 8.63 4.54 12.84
N LEU A 353 8.13 5.43 11.99
CA LEU A 353 7.80 6.81 12.27
C LEU A 353 6.38 7.09 11.76
N LEU A 354 5.55 7.70 12.60
CA LEU A 354 4.16 8.00 12.26
C LEU A 354 3.91 9.48 12.49
N PHE A 355 3.39 10.16 11.45
CA PHE A 355 3.02 11.57 11.50
C PHE A 355 1.54 11.73 11.16
N ASP A 356 0.82 12.45 11.98
CA ASP A 356 -0.55 12.85 11.69
C ASP A 356 -0.85 14.19 12.36
N ILE A 357 -1.82 14.93 11.83
CA ILE A 357 -2.28 16.18 12.44
C ILE A 357 -3.26 15.91 13.59
N ASN A 358 -3.84 14.70 13.65
CA ASN A 358 -4.91 14.36 14.57
C ASN A 358 -4.38 13.51 15.75
N GLU A 359 -4.56 14.03 16.96
CA GLU A 359 -4.17 13.36 18.20
C GLU A 359 -4.95 12.08 18.48
N LYS A 360 -6.23 12.00 18.06
CA LYS A 360 -7.06 10.80 18.18
C LYS A 360 -6.40 9.58 17.51
N GLY A 361 -5.76 9.76 16.35
CA GLY A 361 -5.03 8.70 15.67
C GLY A 361 -3.90 8.13 16.52
N LYS A 362 -3.13 9.00 17.19
CA LYS A 362 -2.06 8.61 18.12
C LYS A 362 -2.60 7.84 19.33
N GLU A 363 -3.67 8.33 19.95
CA GLU A 363 -4.31 7.65 21.10
C GLU A 363 -4.78 6.25 20.72
N MET A 364 -5.43 6.11 19.56
CA MET A 364 -5.91 4.83 19.05
C MET A 364 -4.75 3.87 18.75
N PHE A 365 -3.67 4.37 18.15
CA PHE A 365 -2.47 3.57 17.91
C PHE A 365 -1.88 3.06 19.23
N LEU A 366 -1.66 3.92 20.23
CA LEU A 366 -1.10 3.54 21.52
C LEU A 366 -1.95 2.54 22.31
N GLN A 367 -3.27 2.52 22.10
CA GLN A 367 -4.17 1.53 22.68
C GLN A 367 -4.13 0.17 21.96
N SER A 368 -3.57 0.12 20.76
CA SER A 368 -3.61 -1.06 19.88
C SER A 368 -2.30 -1.87 19.85
N VAL A 369 -1.25 -1.36 20.50
CA VAL A 369 0.10 -1.96 20.54
C VAL A 369 0.56 -2.29 21.93
#